data_2b51c8e2ea11683bd55edb11281c269f
#
_entry.id   2b51c8e2ea11683bd55edb11281c269f
#
_cell.length_a   1.000
_cell.length_b   1.000
_cell.length_c   1.000
_cell.angle_alpha   90.00
_cell.angle_beta   90.00
_cell.angle_gamma   90.00
#
_symmetry.space_group_name_H-M   'P 1'
#
loop_
_entity.id
_entity.type
_entity.pdbx_description
1 polymer ?
#
loop_
_entity_poly.entity_id
_entity_poly.type
_entity_poly.pdbx_seq_one_letter_code
_entity_poly.pdbx_strand_id
1 'polypeptide(L)'
;MNNKIKWLLKKNISFIKPIAKKLVSKNQKKYIYTWRIMLGKVSFKELFLNLEFFRDEYPGTFLSAKLYRKMFLKSDVTFAYNYIYPFDPLKIRFLPEGITALVSITPDYSCVLKSDLRRIKQEITFHNEEDKFVDTVYGIIDAVEAKADKIKKRQSCNEREHFLSAFFPEILYRDCISLDEAIQKILFYNALFWQARHWHNGLGRLDLILNQYYIRDVELGIETYESAKRRLKDFCLLLGYHTKFKSPGLIGDTGQYILLGGIDKEGNNVENDITYMFLEIFTEIKVPDPKLIFRVNDKTSTEIWNLCIKCLSNGCGSPLFMNETLIMNNMVEFGYEREDVWNLGTSACWEPLVIGKSSCQNNPFKSIVLCDSLYRVLKKGRDFYSFQSLLLAVKNDLAIEVPLVIEDLNYDYSPLMSLFDSDCLNKGKDFSHKGTKYMYQGVQLLGLPNLVNSLLNIKKYVFDRHLITLDDCLNAIANNY
;
A
#
# COMPACT_ATOMS: atom_id res chain seq x y z
N MET A 1 0.10 -27.23 29.66
CA MET A 1 0.80 -25.96 30.00
C MET A 1 0.74 -25.76 31.50
N ASN A 2 1.89 -25.78 32.17
CA ASN A 2 2.03 -25.88 33.61
C ASN A 2 1.41 -24.64 34.34
N ASN A 3 0.64 -24.87 35.41
CA ASN A 3 -0.05 -23.81 36.16
C ASN A 3 0.90 -22.71 36.70
N LYS A 4 2.16 -23.04 36.91
CA LYS A 4 3.23 -22.11 37.30
C LYS A 4 3.55 -21.08 36.20
N ILE A 5 3.47 -21.48 34.93
CA ILE A 5 3.68 -20.59 33.77
C ILE A 5 2.48 -19.64 33.60
N LYS A 6 1.26 -20.14 33.81
CA LYS A 6 0.04 -19.29 33.80
C LYS A 6 0.06 -18.24 34.91
N TRP A 7 0.58 -18.59 36.09
CA TRP A 7 0.69 -17.65 37.22
C TRP A 7 1.76 -16.59 36.98
N LEU A 8 2.96 -16.97 36.44
CA LEU A 8 4.01 -16.04 36.05
C LEU A 8 3.57 -15.07 34.94
N LEU A 9 2.81 -15.56 33.97
CA LEU A 9 2.21 -14.72 32.92
C LEU A 9 1.22 -13.71 33.49
N LYS A 10 0.36 -14.11 34.42
CA LYS A 10 -0.58 -13.21 35.09
C LYS A 10 0.09 -12.14 35.95
N LYS A 11 1.18 -12.48 36.64
CA LYS A 11 1.93 -11.56 37.51
C LYS A 11 2.72 -10.52 36.69
N ASN A 12 3.32 -10.92 35.59
CA ASN A 12 4.04 -10.01 34.71
C ASN A 12 3.12 -9.06 33.92
N ILE A 13 1.94 -9.51 33.54
CA ILE A 13 0.90 -8.64 32.92
C ILE A 13 0.42 -7.57 33.92
N SER A 14 0.31 -7.90 35.21
CA SER A 14 -0.08 -6.91 36.23
C SER A 14 1.01 -5.87 36.51
N PHE A 15 2.29 -6.22 36.32
CA PHE A 15 3.43 -5.30 36.46
C PHE A 15 3.61 -4.40 35.23
N ILE A 16 3.34 -4.93 34.04
CA ILE A 16 3.49 -4.19 32.75
C ILE A 16 2.31 -3.22 32.54
N LYS A 17 1.11 -3.53 33.04
CA LYS A 17 -0.07 -2.67 32.92
C LYS A 17 0.10 -1.22 33.42
N PRO A 18 0.74 -0.94 34.57
CA PRO A 18 0.98 0.42 35.03
C PRO A 18 2.03 1.16 34.18
N ILE A 19 3.04 0.45 33.67
CA ILE A 19 4.12 1.00 32.84
C ILE A 19 3.57 1.35 31.46
N ALA A 20 2.80 0.46 30.84
CA ALA A 20 2.11 0.71 29.57
C ALA A 20 1.11 1.88 29.69
N LYS A 21 0.41 1.99 30.83
CA LYS A 21 -0.54 3.08 31.10
C LYS A 21 0.12 4.44 31.24
N LYS A 22 1.38 4.51 31.69
CA LYS A 22 2.16 5.72 31.82
C LYS A 22 2.81 6.17 30.51
N LEU A 23 3.09 5.24 29.59
CA LEU A 23 3.75 5.46 28.31
C LEU A 23 2.78 5.83 27.17
N VAL A 24 1.47 5.63 27.38
CA VAL A 24 0.46 5.84 26.35
C VAL A 24 -0.33 7.09 26.62
N SER A 25 -0.22 8.11 25.77
CA SER A 25 -1.00 9.35 25.87
C SER A 25 -2.51 9.08 25.71
N LYS A 26 -3.34 10.02 26.19
CA LYS A 26 -4.82 9.92 26.19
C LYS A 26 -5.43 9.63 24.79
N ASN A 27 -4.74 10.02 23.72
CA ASN A 27 -5.22 9.82 22.34
C ASN A 27 -4.95 8.42 21.77
N GLN A 28 -4.12 7.62 22.42
CA GLN A 28 -3.74 6.27 21.94
C GLN A 28 -4.61 5.14 22.50
N LYS A 29 -5.69 5.43 23.24
CA LYS A 29 -6.59 4.39 23.77
C LYS A 29 -7.25 3.52 22.70
N LYS A 30 -7.39 4.03 21.47
CA LYS A 30 -7.98 3.32 20.33
C LYS A 30 -7.09 2.15 19.86
N TYR A 31 -5.77 2.29 19.99
CA TYR A 31 -4.76 1.32 19.56
C TYR A 31 -4.60 0.13 20.53
N ILE A 32 -4.96 0.29 21.79
CA ILE A 32 -4.92 -0.80 22.80
C ILE A 32 -5.89 -1.94 22.44
N TYR A 33 -6.95 -1.65 21.68
CA TYR A 33 -7.90 -2.69 21.24
C TYR A 33 -7.30 -3.58 20.15
N THR A 34 -6.57 -3.00 19.21
CA THR A 34 -5.83 -3.73 18.15
C THR A 34 -4.71 -4.57 18.77
N TRP A 35 -4.02 -4.03 19.76
CA TRP A 35 -3.00 -4.72 20.55
C TRP A 35 -3.53 -5.97 21.26
N ARG A 36 -4.74 -5.93 21.82
CA ARG A 36 -5.36 -7.10 22.46
C ARG A 36 -5.67 -8.23 21.49
N ILE A 37 -6.01 -7.91 20.26
CA ILE A 37 -6.27 -8.90 19.19
C ILE A 37 -4.95 -9.53 18.72
N MET A 38 -3.89 -8.75 18.59
CA MET A 38 -2.56 -9.23 18.22
C MET A 38 -1.87 -10.05 19.33
N LEU A 39 -2.00 -9.65 20.59
CA LEU A 39 -1.40 -10.35 21.74
C LEU A 39 -1.85 -11.82 21.88
N GLY A 40 -3.01 -12.18 21.33
CA GLY A 40 -3.46 -13.58 21.31
C GLY A 40 -2.68 -14.48 20.36
N LYS A 41 -1.84 -13.92 19.48
CA LYS A 41 -1.10 -14.65 18.43
C LYS A 41 0.41 -14.40 18.40
N VAL A 42 0.92 -13.47 19.21
CA VAL A 42 2.33 -13.07 19.24
C VAL A 42 3.05 -13.76 20.41
N SER A 43 4.24 -14.30 20.18
CA SER A 43 5.04 -14.96 21.22
C SER A 43 5.59 -13.92 22.21
N PHE A 44 5.86 -14.36 23.46
CA PHE A 44 6.42 -13.50 24.51
C PHE A 44 7.78 -12.87 24.10
N LYS A 45 8.53 -13.56 23.24
CA LYS A 45 9.81 -13.10 22.68
C LYS A 45 9.61 -11.93 21.71
N GLU A 46 8.50 -11.91 20.99
CA GLU A 46 8.10 -10.83 20.07
C GLU A 46 7.59 -9.61 20.82
N LEU A 47 6.90 -9.80 21.94
CA LEU A 47 6.48 -8.72 22.82
C LEU A 47 7.70 -7.99 23.43
N PHE A 48 8.70 -8.73 23.89
CA PHE A 48 9.95 -8.17 24.42
C PHE A 48 10.75 -7.42 23.34
N LEU A 49 10.78 -7.91 22.13
CA LEU A 49 11.42 -7.26 21.00
C LEU A 49 10.73 -5.94 20.61
N ASN A 50 9.40 -5.91 20.70
CA ASN A 50 8.65 -4.68 20.50
C ASN A 50 8.89 -3.66 21.64
N LEU A 51 9.00 -4.13 22.89
CA LEU A 51 9.33 -3.25 24.04
C LEU A 51 10.74 -2.66 23.95
N GLU A 52 11.71 -3.35 23.38
CA GLU A 52 13.03 -2.76 23.07
C GLU A 52 12.94 -1.64 22.03
N PHE A 53 12.00 -1.71 21.10
CA PHE A 53 11.72 -0.64 20.14
C PHE A 53 11.13 0.61 20.81
N PHE A 54 10.34 0.47 21.86
CA PHE A 54 9.76 1.58 22.63
C PHE A 54 10.72 2.23 23.62
N ARG A 55 11.89 1.65 23.84
CA ARG A 55 12.86 2.12 24.84
C ARG A 55 13.82 3.19 24.31
N ASP A 56 14.05 3.20 22.99
CA ASP A 56 14.79 4.27 22.34
C ASP A 56 13.83 5.42 22.10
N GLU A 57 14.12 6.59 22.67
CA GLU A 57 13.32 7.81 22.58
C GLU A 57 12.81 8.02 21.14
N TYR A 58 11.51 8.12 21.00
CA TYR A 58 10.85 8.54 19.77
C TYR A 58 11.05 10.05 19.61
N PRO A 59 11.96 10.52 18.79
CA PRO A 59 11.87 11.87 18.27
C PRO A 59 10.79 11.78 17.19
N GLY A 60 9.77 12.58 17.30
CA GLY A 60 8.57 12.52 16.45
C GLY A 60 8.76 12.82 14.98
N THR A 61 9.86 12.46 14.32
CA THR A 61 10.11 12.90 12.96
C THR A 61 10.95 11.97 12.09
N PHE A 62 11.87 11.17 12.63
CA PHE A 62 12.66 10.22 11.81
C PHE A 62 12.74 8.88 12.54
N LEU A 63 12.15 7.86 11.95
CA LEU A 63 12.51 6.49 12.31
C LEU A 63 14.01 6.35 12.07
N SER A 64 14.77 6.21 13.15
CA SER A 64 16.22 6.12 13.00
C SER A 64 16.54 4.96 12.06
N ALA A 65 17.45 5.17 11.14
CA ALA A 65 17.98 4.14 10.23
C ALA A 65 18.34 2.83 10.97
N LYS A 66 18.72 2.94 12.23
CA LYS A 66 18.97 1.81 13.15
C LYS A 66 17.73 0.93 13.33
N LEU A 67 16.54 1.50 13.34
CA LEU A 67 15.29 0.75 13.50
C LEU A 67 14.98 -0.09 12.25
N TYR A 68 15.12 0.50 11.07
CA TYR A 68 15.00 -0.23 9.80
C TYR A 68 16.01 -1.37 9.72
N ARG A 69 17.29 -1.10 10.01
CA ARG A 69 18.33 -2.12 10.03
C ARG A 69 18.01 -3.27 10.99
N LYS A 70 17.60 -2.94 12.22
CA LYS A 70 17.22 -3.94 13.23
C LYS A 70 16.05 -4.79 12.77
N MET A 71 15.04 -4.18 12.16
CA MET A 71 13.85 -4.84 11.63
C MET A 71 14.21 -5.78 10.48
N PHE A 72 14.92 -5.28 9.46
CA PHE A 72 15.31 -6.07 8.29
C PHE A 72 16.20 -7.25 8.68
N LEU A 73 17.14 -7.07 9.59
CA LEU A 73 18.02 -8.14 10.07
C LEU A 73 17.30 -9.16 10.97
N LYS A 74 16.27 -8.76 11.70
CA LYS A 74 15.52 -9.68 12.57
C LYS A 74 14.46 -10.48 11.83
N SER A 75 14.00 -10.00 10.66
CA SER A 75 13.01 -10.73 9.87
C SER A 75 13.60 -12.00 9.27
N ASP A 76 12.82 -13.07 9.30
CA ASP A 76 13.18 -14.33 8.67
C ASP A 76 13.20 -14.20 7.14
N VAL A 77 13.80 -15.16 6.47
CA VAL A 77 13.86 -15.26 5.01
C VAL A 77 13.19 -16.56 4.61
N THR A 78 12.22 -16.47 3.73
CA THR A 78 11.52 -17.62 3.16
C THR A 78 12.09 -17.92 1.77
N PHE A 79 12.28 -19.22 1.46
CA PHE A 79 12.45 -19.68 0.09
C PHE A 79 11.21 -20.52 -0.27
N ALA A 80 10.47 -20.08 -1.27
CA ALA A 80 9.28 -20.76 -1.76
C ALA A 80 9.03 -20.38 -3.22
N TYR A 81 8.36 -21.27 -3.98
CA TYR A 81 8.04 -21.04 -5.38
C TYR A 81 9.27 -20.57 -6.18
N ASN A 82 10.41 -21.25 -5.96
CA ASN A 82 11.69 -20.97 -6.63
C ASN A 82 12.30 -19.57 -6.44
N TYR A 83 11.84 -18.78 -5.46
CA TYR A 83 12.33 -17.45 -5.16
C TYR A 83 12.62 -17.24 -3.68
N ILE A 84 13.57 -16.33 -3.40
CA ILE A 84 13.86 -15.86 -2.06
C ILE A 84 12.95 -14.68 -1.73
N TYR A 85 12.23 -14.80 -0.62
CA TYR A 85 11.44 -13.71 -0.08
C TYR A 85 12.00 -13.32 1.29
N PRO A 86 12.57 -12.11 1.45
CA PRO A 86 13.33 -11.74 2.65
C PRO A 86 12.45 -11.41 3.85
N PHE A 87 11.36 -12.13 4.01
CA PHE A 87 10.37 -11.92 5.02
C PHE A 87 9.46 -13.16 5.12
N ASP A 88 9.12 -13.57 6.31
CA ASP A 88 8.15 -14.64 6.55
C ASP A 88 6.80 -14.02 6.92
N PRO A 89 5.80 -14.07 6.03
CA PRO A 89 4.49 -13.48 6.29
C PRO A 89 3.74 -14.12 7.46
N LEU A 90 4.16 -15.28 7.94
CA LEU A 90 3.59 -15.93 9.11
C LEU A 90 4.26 -15.50 10.43
N LYS A 91 5.44 -14.88 10.34
CA LYS A 91 6.24 -14.41 11.48
C LYS A 91 6.58 -12.93 11.33
N ILE A 92 5.57 -12.15 11.09
CA ILE A 92 5.71 -10.76 10.71
C ILE A 92 6.34 -9.93 11.81
N ARG A 93 7.28 -9.08 11.39
CA ARG A 93 7.83 -8.00 12.20
C ARG A 93 7.72 -6.71 11.40
N PHE A 94 6.82 -5.87 11.84
CA PHE A 94 6.62 -4.54 11.28
C PHE A 94 7.30 -3.48 12.14
N LEU A 95 7.42 -2.30 11.56
CA LEU A 95 7.63 -1.10 12.36
C LEU A 95 6.57 -1.00 13.46
N PRO A 96 6.92 -0.48 14.65
CA PRO A 96 6.01 -0.40 15.79
C PRO A 96 4.69 0.28 15.43
N GLU A 97 3.60 -0.13 16.08
CA GLU A 97 2.34 0.59 16.01
C GLU A 97 2.49 2.00 16.60
N GLY A 98 1.68 2.92 16.13
CA GLY A 98 1.73 4.34 16.52
C GLY A 98 2.36 5.21 15.45
N ILE A 99 2.91 4.61 14.41
CA ILE A 99 3.41 5.28 13.22
C ILE A 99 2.29 5.32 12.19
N THR A 100 1.96 6.51 11.72
CA THR A 100 1.02 6.71 10.62
C THR A 100 1.76 6.55 9.29
N ALA A 101 2.06 5.32 8.91
CA ALA A 101 2.74 5.06 7.65
C ALA A 101 1.81 5.26 6.45
N LEU A 102 2.39 5.60 5.31
CA LEU A 102 1.69 5.54 4.02
C LEU A 102 1.43 4.08 3.68
N VAL A 103 0.18 3.64 3.83
CA VAL A 103 -0.18 2.22 3.68
C VAL A 103 -0.62 1.83 2.28
N SER A 104 -1.12 2.80 1.49
CA SER A 104 -1.67 2.57 0.16
C SER A 104 -0.80 3.27 -0.87
N ILE A 105 0.15 2.54 -1.46
CA ILE A 105 1.19 3.09 -2.34
C ILE A 105 1.44 2.17 -3.54
N THR A 106 2.07 2.72 -4.57
CA THR A 106 2.68 1.94 -5.66
C THR A 106 4.10 2.46 -5.89
N PRO A 107 5.13 1.72 -5.45
CA PRO A 107 6.52 2.06 -5.73
C PRO A 107 6.80 2.05 -7.23
N ASP A 108 7.72 2.87 -7.67
CA ASP A 108 8.24 2.78 -9.04
C ASP A 108 9.22 1.61 -9.18
N TYR A 109 8.69 0.45 -9.51
CA TYR A 109 9.53 -0.73 -9.75
C TYR A 109 10.42 -0.60 -10.98
N SER A 110 10.13 0.30 -11.94
CA SER A 110 11.06 0.61 -13.02
C SER A 110 12.32 1.28 -12.46
N CYS A 111 12.15 2.24 -11.56
CA CYS A 111 13.26 2.86 -10.84
C CYS A 111 13.99 1.84 -9.96
N VAL A 112 13.25 1.01 -9.20
CA VAL A 112 13.82 -0.06 -8.37
C VAL A 112 14.74 -0.98 -9.18
N LEU A 113 14.30 -1.48 -10.34
CA LEU A 113 15.05 -2.43 -11.16
C LEU A 113 16.35 -1.85 -11.71
N LYS A 114 16.33 -0.56 -12.05
CA LYS A 114 17.49 0.19 -12.58
C LYS A 114 18.35 0.85 -11.51
N SER A 115 17.96 0.76 -10.22
CA SER A 115 18.66 1.44 -9.15
C SER A 115 20.06 0.89 -8.90
N ASP A 116 21.00 1.82 -8.67
CA ASP A 116 22.31 1.58 -8.10
C ASP A 116 22.42 2.36 -6.78
N LEU A 117 22.49 1.67 -5.67
CA LEU A 117 22.53 2.30 -4.34
C LEU A 117 23.80 3.13 -4.11
N ARG A 118 24.93 2.81 -4.79
CA ARG A 118 26.16 3.61 -4.73
C ARG A 118 25.96 4.94 -5.42
N ARG A 119 25.30 4.90 -6.59
CA ARG A 119 24.97 6.11 -7.36
C ARG A 119 24.01 7.01 -6.55
N ILE A 120 22.99 6.45 -5.94
CA ILE A 120 22.07 7.19 -5.06
C ILE A 120 22.85 7.88 -3.93
N LYS A 121 23.78 7.16 -3.25
CA LYS A 121 24.63 7.76 -2.22
C LYS A 121 25.45 8.94 -2.77
N GLN A 122 26.02 8.81 -3.96
CA GLN A 122 26.82 9.87 -4.58
C GLN A 122 25.98 11.09 -4.97
N GLU A 123 24.85 10.88 -5.63
CA GLU A 123 23.97 11.96 -6.08
C GLU A 123 23.39 12.76 -4.92
N ILE A 124 22.96 12.12 -3.85
CA ILE A 124 22.38 12.81 -2.70
C ILE A 124 23.42 13.63 -1.90
N THR A 125 24.69 13.23 -1.92
CA THR A 125 25.77 13.98 -1.25
C THR A 125 26.01 15.36 -1.86
N PHE A 126 25.76 15.51 -3.16
CA PHE A 126 25.95 16.77 -3.88
C PHE A 126 24.91 17.85 -3.52
N HIS A 127 23.77 17.49 -2.92
CA HIS A 127 22.68 18.43 -2.74
C HIS A 127 22.56 19.03 -1.34
N ASN A 128 23.00 18.32 -0.26
CA ASN A 128 22.86 18.84 1.11
C ASN A 128 23.75 18.10 2.12
N GLU A 129 24.96 18.58 2.38
CA GLU A 129 25.90 17.94 3.31
C GLU A 129 25.48 17.93 4.80
N GLU A 130 24.51 18.74 5.21
CA GLU A 130 24.08 18.87 6.61
C GLU A 130 22.64 18.41 6.89
N ASP A 131 21.99 17.70 5.98
CA ASP A 131 20.57 17.40 6.08
C ASP A 131 20.29 16.04 6.73
N LYS A 132 19.43 16.03 7.74
CA LYS A 132 18.90 14.79 8.39
C LYS A 132 18.27 13.82 7.38
N PHE A 133 17.78 14.31 6.24
CA PHE A 133 17.26 13.47 5.18
C PHE A 133 18.37 12.63 4.56
N VAL A 134 19.53 13.20 4.26
CA VAL A 134 20.70 12.52 3.70
C VAL A 134 21.17 11.41 4.64
N ASP A 135 21.34 11.71 5.93
CA ASP A 135 21.74 10.74 6.94
C ASP A 135 20.74 9.58 7.04
N THR A 136 19.45 9.89 6.94
CA THR A 136 18.39 8.89 6.97
C THR A 136 18.45 7.99 5.73
N VAL A 137 18.61 8.56 4.53
CA VAL A 137 18.76 7.81 3.27
C VAL A 137 19.97 6.89 3.32
N TYR A 138 21.14 7.38 3.77
CA TYR A 138 22.33 6.54 3.94
C TYR A 138 22.08 5.38 4.88
N GLY A 139 21.47 5.65 6.04
CA GLY A 139 21.18 4.60 6.99
C GLY A 139 20.14 3.58 6.48
N ILE A 140 19.19 3.97 5.62
CA ILE A 140 18.29 3.03 4.95
C ILE A 140 19.04 2.18 3.94
N ILE A 141 19.93 2.78 3.15
CA ILE A 141 20.78 2.03 2.21
C ILE A 141 21.62 0.98 2.98
N ASP A 142 22.27 1.37 4.08
CA ASP A 142 23.04 0.45 4.92
C ASP A 142 22.16 -0.69 5.50
N ALA A 143 20.89 -0.40 5.81
CA ALA A 143 19.95 -1.41 6.28
C ALA A 143 19.57 -2.40 5.19
N VAL A 144 19.36 -1.93 3.95
CA VAL A 144 19.06 -2.74 2.75
C VAL A 144 20.26 -3.62 2.41
N GLU A 145 21.48 -3.05 2.37
CA GLU A 145 22.73 -3.77 2.13
C GLU A 145 22.96 -4.89 3.17
N ALA A 146 22.75 -4.56 4.44
CA ALA A 146 22.89 -5.56 5.51
C ALA A 146 21.88 -6.70 5.39
N LYS A 147 20.67 -6.44 4.87
CA LYS A 147 19.69 -7.50 4.60
C LYS A 147 20.11 -8.39 3.44
N ALA A 148 20.61 -7.81 2.35
CA ALA A 148 21.14 -8.56 1.21
C ALA A 148 22.33 -9.43 1.60
N ASP A 149 23.26 -8.90 2.40
CA ASP A 149 24.38 -9.65 2.96
C ASP A 149 23.94 -10.84 3.85
N LYS A 150 22.89 -10.64 4.64
CA LYS A 150 22.30 -11.73 5.41
C LYS A 150 21.74 -12.83 4.52
N ILE A 151 21.12 -12.48 3.40
CA ILE A 151 20.61 -13.47 2.43
C ILE A 151 21.77 -14.24 1.82
N LYS A 152 22.81 -13.55 1.33
CA LYS A 152 24.01 -14.17 0.72
C LYS A 152 24.68 -15.16 1.66
N LYS A 153 24.73 -14.87 2.96
CA LYS A 153 25.36 -15.71 3.99
C LYS A 153 24.46 -16.82 4.50
N ARG A 154 23.22 -16.90 4.04
CA ARG A 154 22.28 -17.93 4.49
C ARG A 154 22.68 -19.29 3.92
N GLN A 155 22.54 -20.34 4.74
CA GLN A 155 22.64 -21.71 4.26
C GLN A 155 21.48 -22.02 3.33
N SER A 156 21.79 -22.35 2.09
CA SER A 156 20.80 -22.66 1.04
C SER A 156 20.31 -24.10 1.20
N CYS A 157 19.02 -24.32 0.90
CA CYS A 157 18.40 -25.64 0.99
C CYS A 157 18.57 -26.45 -0.30
N ASN A 158 18.85 -25.79 -1.43
CA ASN A 158 19.00 -26.39 -2.75
C ASN A 158 19.81 -25.49 -3.70
N GLU A 159 20.14 -26.02 -4.87
CA GLU A 159 20.95 -25.32 -5.89
C GLU A 159 20.29 -24.02 -6.38
N ARG A 160 18.97 -24.00 -6.53
CA ARG A 160 18.23 -22.81 -6.99
C ARG A 160 18.30 -21.67 -5.95
N GLU A 161 18.12 -21.98 -4.67
CA GLU A 161 18.27 -21.00 -3.60
C GLU A 161 19.72 -20.51 -3.51
N HIS A 162 20.69 -21.40 -3.68
CA HIS A 162 22.11 -21.04 -3.72
C HIS A 162 22.41 -20.08 -4.87
N PHE A 163 21.95 -20.39 -6.05
CA PHE A 163 22.10 -19.54 -7.24
C PHE A 163 21.52 -18.13 -6.99
N LEU A 164 20.29 -18.04 -6.51
CA LEU A 164 19.63 -16.75 -6.23
C LEU A 164 20.35 -15.97 -5.13
N SER A 165 20.79 -16.62 -4.06
CA SER A 165 21.48 -15.95 -2.96
C SER A 165 22.90 -15.47 -3.35
N ALA A 166 23.52 -16.10 -4.33
CA ALA A 166 24.87 -15.75 -4.77
C ALA A 166 24.97 -14.36 -5.39
N PHE A 167 23.95 -13.90 -6.11
CA PHE A 167 23.96 -12.58 -6.69
C PHE A 167 23.45 -11.44 -5.78
N PHE A 168 22.98 -11.75 -4.56
CA PHE A 168 22.89 -10.73 -3.54
C PHE A 168 24.29 -10.48 -2.94
N PRO A 169 24.66 -9.24 -2.66
CA PRO A 169 23.95 -7.96 -2.83
C PRO A 169 24.17 -7.28 -4.20
N GLU A 170 24.78 -7.93 -5.18
CA GLU A 170 25.19 -7.29 -6.45
C GLU A 170 24.06 -6.61 -7.20
N ILE A 171 22.85 -7.21 -7.18
CA ILE A 171 21.65 -6.63 -7.80
C ILE A 171 21.24 -5.26 -7.22
N LEU A 172 21.78 -4.88 -6.05
CA LEU A 172 21.52 -3.57 -5.45
C LEU A 172 22.31 -2.43 -6.11
N TYR A 173 23.34 -2.76 -6.88
CA TYR A 173 24.31 -1.81 -7.41
C TYR A 173 24.36 -1.75 -8.92
N ARG A 174 23.37 -2.29 -9.59
CA ARG A 174 23.27 -2.28 -11.05
C ARG A 174 21.84 -2.53 -11.52
N ASP A 175 21.61 -2.21 -12.78
CA ASP A 175 20.41 -2.61 -13.49
C ASP A 175 20.31 -4.14 -13.51
N CYS A 176 19.08 -4.66 -13.45
CA CYS A 176 18.84 -6.07 -13.71
C CYS A 176 19.17 -6.42 -15.16
N ILE A 177 19.69 -7.64 -15.35
CA ILE A 177 20.09 -8.11 -16.68
C ILE A 177 19.27 -9.30 -17.17
N SER A 178 18.32 -9.79 -16.40
CA SER A 178 17.42 -10.89 -16.78
C SER A 178 16.05 -10.77 -16.12
N LEU A 179 15.08 -11.46 -16.67
CA LEU A 179 13.74 -11.58 -16.08
C LEU A 179 13.79 -12.16 -14.66
N ASP A 180 14.64 -13.15 -14.46
CA ASP A 180 14.84 -13.80 -13.16
C ASP A 180 15.36 -12.85 -12.09
N GLU A 181 16.38 -12.03 -12.44
CA GLU A 181 16.90 -11.00 -11.54
C GLU A 181 15.86 -9.92 -11.25
N ALA A 182 15.11 -9.49 -12.28
CA ALA A 182 14.07 -8.48 -12.13
C ALA A 182 12.98 -8.95 -11.16
N ILE A 183 12.48 -10.17 -11.32
CA ILE A 183 11.51 -10.76 -10.41
C ILE A 183 12.06 -10.85 -8.98
N GLN A 184 13.30 -11.32 -8.83
CA GLN A 184 13.92 -11.43 -7.50
C GLN A 184 14.14 -10.08 -6.83
N LYS A 185 14.54 -9.03 -7.59
CA LYS A 185 14.71 -7.67 -7.06
C LYS A 185 13.37 -7.04 -6.65
N ILE A 186 12.30 -7.26 -7.44
CA ILE A 186 10.93 -6.84 -7.07
C ILE A 186 10.52 -7.51 -5.75
N LEU A 187 10.66 -8.81 -5.63
CA LEU A 187 10.30 -9.55 -4.41
C LEU A 187 11.10 -9.07 -3.19
N PHE A 188 12.38 -8.77 -3.39
CA PHE A 188 13.22 -8.23 -2.32
C PHE A 188 12.67 -6.91 -1.78
N TYR A 189 12.47 -5.92 -2.65
CA TYR A 189 11.98 -4.61 -2.20
C TYR A 189 10.53 -4.63 -1.77
N ASN A 190 9.67 -5.42 -2.43
CA ASN A 190 8.29 -5.64 -1.98
C ASN A 190 8.24 -6.09 -0.52
N ALA A 191 9.07 -7.06 -0.14
CA ALA A 191 9.16 -7.52 1.23
C ALA A 191 9.66 -6.44 2.20
N LEU A 192 10.59 -5.57 1.79
CA LEU A 192 11.07 -4.47 2.63
C LEU A 192 10.01 -3.37 2.78
N PHE A 193 9.27 -3.03 1.73
CA PHE A 193 8.13 -2.10 1.80
C PHE A 193 7.06 -2.63 2.77
N TRP A 194 6.74 -3.91 2.73
CA TRP A 194 5.83 -4.54 3.68
C TRP A 194 6.30 -4.38 5.13
N GLN A 195 7.56 -4.66 5.40
CA GLN A 195 8.13 -4.50 6.73
C GLN A 195 8.12 -3.04 7.19
N ALA A 196 8.30 -2.09 6.26
CA ALA A 196 8.18 -0.66 6.49
C ALA A 196 6.73 -0.18 6.67
N ARG A 197 5.75 -1.09 6.78
CA ARG A 197 4.30 -0.84 6.93
C ARG A 197 3.59 -0.26 5.71
N HIS A 198 4.21 -0.32 4.56
CA HIS A 198 3.53 -0.05 3.29
C HIS A 198 2.77 -1.33 2.86
N TRP A 199 1.69 -1.65 3.58
CA TRP A 199 1.03 -2.95 3.48
C TRP A 199 0.22 -3.12 2.21
N HIS A 200 -0.36 -2.05 1.71
CA HIS A 200 -1.07 -2.04 0.45
C HIS A 200 -0.15 -1.49 -0.64
N ASN A 201 0.63 -2.37 -1.17
CA ASN A 201 1.77 -2.09 -2.02
C ASN A 201 1.47 -2.61 -3.43
N GLY A 202 1.02 -1.72 -4.30
CA GLY A 202 0.80 -2.00 -5.71
C GLY A 202 2.11 -2.37 -6.41
N LEU A 203 2.02 -3.22 -7.42
CA LEU A 203 3.18 -3.70 -8.19
C LEU A 203 3.41 -2.89 -9.48
N GLY A 204 2.46 -2.01 -9.80
CA GLY A 204 2.56 -1.18 -11.00
C GLY A 204 2.40 -1.97 -12.29
N ARG A 205 2.94 -1.44 -13.38
CA ARG A 205 2.78 -1.92 -14.75
C ARG A 205 3.80 -2.99 -15.11
N LEU A 206 3.64 -4.19 -14.54
CA LEU A 206 4.66 -5.24 -14.67
C LEU A 206 4.82 -5.75 -16.10
N ASP A 207 3.77 -5.75 -16.92
CA ASP A 207 3.89 -6.11 -18.33
C ASP A 207 4.79 -5.15 -19.11
N LEU A 208 4.71 -3.86 -18.83
CA LEU A 208 5.58 -2.85 -19.45
C LEU A 208 7.02 -2.96 -18.93
N ILE A 209 7.16 -3.13 -17.61
CA ILE A 209 8.48 -3.08 -16.94
C ILE A 209 9.30 -4.35 -17.23
N LEU A 210 8.66 -5.53 -17.20
CA LEU A 210 9.36 -6.81 -17.33
C LEU A 210 9.63 -7.21 -18.77
N ASN A 211 8.89 -6.65 -19.75
CA ASN A 211 8.98 -7.07 -21.14
C ASN A 211 10.39 -6.91 -21.74
N GLN A 212 11.11 -5.86 -21.37
CA GLN A 212 12.49 -5.65 -21.86
C GLN A 212 13.45 -6.76 -21.42
N TYR A 213 13.31 -7.28 -20.20
CA TYR A 213 14.13 -8.37 -19.67
C TYR A 213 13.75 -9.69 -20.33
N TYR A 214 12.45 -9.93 -20.52
CA TYR A 214 11.93 -11.11 -21.19
C TYR A 214 12.42 -11.20 -22.66
N ILE A 215 12.25 -10.12 -23.44
CA ILE A 215 12.70 -10.08 -24.84
C ILE A 215 14.20 -10.40 -24.92
N ARG A 216 15.02 -9.74 -24.08
CA ARG A 216 16.45 -9.99 -24.03
C ARG A 216 16.79 -11.44 -23.73
N ASP A 217 16.13 -12.04 -22.74
CA ASP A 217 16.39 -13.41 -22.34
C ASP A 217 15.96 -14.42 -23.43
N VAL A 218 14.90 -14.11 -24.19
CA VAL A 218 14.48 -14.90 -25.36
C VAL A 218 15.50 -14.78 -26.49
N GLU A 219 15.98 -13.58 -26.81
CA GLU A 219 17.00 -13.34 -27.84
C GLU A 219 18.31 -14.06 -27.52
N LEU A 220 18.67 -14.17 -26.24
CA LEU A 220 19.84 -14.91 -25.77
C LEU A 220 19.62 -16.42 -25.62
N GLY A 221 18.41 -16.92 -25.89
CA GLY A 221 18.06 -18.33 -25.70
C GLY A 221 18.00 -18.79 -24.24
N ILE A 222 17.93 -17.85 -23.29
CA ILE A 222 17.85 -18.14 -21.84
C ILE A 222 16.43 -18.51 -21.43
N GLU A 223 15.43 -17.83 -22.01
CA GLU A 223 14.02 -18.06 -21.72
C GLU A 223 13.24 -18.44 -22.98
N THR A 224 12.16 -19.18 -22.73
CA THR A 224 11.07 -19.42 -23.69
C THR A 224 9.80 -18.84 -23.11
N TYR A 225 8.74 -18.71 -23.91
CA TYR A 225 7.42 -18.29 -23.43
C TYR A 225 6.97 -19.12 -22.22
N GLU A 226 7.06 -20.44 -22.32
CA GLU A 226 6.61 -21.36 -21.28
C GLU A 226 7.49 -21.31 -20.01
N SER A 227 8.80 -21.09 -20.13
CA SER A 227 9.67 -20.97 -18.96
C SER A 227 9.46 -19.62 -18.25
N ALA A 228 9.31 -18.52 -18.99
CA ALA A 228 8.99 -17.21 -18.45
C ALA A 228 7.62 -17.21 -17.76
N LYS A 229 6.59 -17.81 -18.39
CA LYS A 229 5.25 -17.97 -17.80
C LYS A 229 5.31 -18.74 -16.46
N ARG A 230 6.10 -19.80 -16.37
CA ARG A 230 6.28 -20.54 -15.11
C ARG A 230 6.90 -19.65 -14.03
N ARG A 231 7.91 -18.83 -14.35
CA ARG A 231 8.53 -17.88 -13.41
C ARG A 231 7.53 -16.85 -12.90
N LEU A 232 6.74 -16.27 -13.79
CA LEU A 232 5.67 -15.33 -13.41
C LEU A 232 4.58 -16.00 -12.57
N LYS A 233 4.25 -17.26 -12.85
CA LYS A 233 3.32 -18.04 -12.02
C LYS A 233 3.87 -18.26 -10.61
N ASP A 234 5.13 -18.65 -10.48
CA ASP A 234 5.81 -18.80 -9.19
C ASP A 234 5.85 -17.48 -8.41
N PHE A 235 6.13 -16.36 -9.08
CA PHE A 235 6.05 -15.02 -8.52
C PHE A 235 4.64 -14.70 -7.97
N CYS A 236 3.58 -14.93 -8.76
CA CYS A 236 2.21 -14.70 -8.32
C CYS A 236 1.82 -15.58 -7.12
N LEU A 237 2.22 -16.86 -7.13
CA LEU A 237 1.93 -17.78 -6.04
C LEU A 237 2.68 -17.40 -4.76
N LEU A 238 3.91 -16.92 -4.86
CA LEU A 238 4.68 -16.43 -3.71
C LEU A 238 4.05 -15.18 -3.11
N LEU A 239 3.63 -14.22 -3.93
CA LEU A 239 2.90 -13.04 -3.47
C LEU A 239 1.57 -13.44 -2.82
N GLY A 240 0.83 -14.38 -3.42
CA GLY A 240 -0.40 -14.94 -2.84
C GLY A 240 -0.21 -15.63 -1.49
N TYR A 241 1.00 -16.05 -1.15
CA TYR A 241 1.33 -16.61 0.15
C TYR A 241 1.06 -15.64 1.31
N HIS A 242 1.12 -14.34 1.06
CA HIS A 242 0.78 -13.28 2.02
C HIS A 242 -0.67 -13.30 2.49
N THR A 243 -1.58 -13.87 1.71
CA THR A 243 -3.00 -13.96 2.08
C THR A 243 -3.23 -14.80 3.34
N LYS A 244 -2.24 -15.59 3.75
CA LYS A 244 -2.23 -16.27 5.04
C LYS A 244 -2.05 -15.30 6.21
N PHE A 245 -1.58 -14.09 5.94
CA PHE A 245 -1.54 -13.01 6.91
C PHE A 245 -2.92 -12.38 7.04
N LYS A 246 -3.53 -12.54 8.19
CA LYS A 246 -4.80 -11.89 8.51
C LYS A 246 -4.51 -10.53 9.13
N SER A 247 -4.54 -9.48 8.33
CA SER A 247 -4.68 -8.14 8.86
C SER A 247 -6.01 -8.03 9.61
N PRO A 248 -6.08 -7.36 10.76
CA PRO A 248 -7.35 -7.17 11.49
C PRO A 248 -8.46 -6.49 10.70
N GLY A 249 -8.17 -5.83 9.60
CA GLY A 249 -9.13 -5.12 8.76
C GLY A 249 -9.36 -5.68 7.36
N LEU A 250 -8.41 -6.47 6.82
CA LEU A 250 -8.41 -6.86 5.41
C LEU A 250 -8.02 -8.33 5.25
N ILE A 251 -8.95 -9.23 5.58
CA ILE A 251 -8.72 -10.68 5.51
C ILE A 251 -8.52 -11.09 4.05
N GLY A 252 -7.28 -11.47 3.69
CA GLY A 252 -6.95 -12.01 2.38
C GLY A 252 -6.80 -10.97 1.26
N ASP A 253 -6.81 -9.67 1.59
CA ASP A 253 -6.51 -8.58 0.67
C ASP A 253 -5.24 -7.86 1.10
N THR A 254 -4.21 -7.89 0.26
CA THR A 254 -2.94 -7.21 0.51
C THR A 254 -2.74 -6.03 -0.44
N GLY A 255 -3.69 -5.76 -1.32
CA GLY A 255 -3.66 -4.64 -2.26
C GLY A 255 -2.48 -4.66 -3.23
N GLN A 256 -1.96 -5.85 -3.54
CA GLN A 256 -0.87 -6.01 -4.50
C GLN A 256 -1.42 -6.07 -5.92
N TYR A 257 -1.73 -4.91 -6.49
CA TYR A 257 -2.25 -4.83 -7.85
C TYR A 257 -1.13 -4.88 -8.89
N ILE A 258 -1.29 -5.76 -9.88
CA ILE A 258 -0.52 -5.79 -11.13
C ILE A 258 -1.37 -5.12 -12.19
N LEU A 259 -0.87 -4.02 -12.76
CA LEU A 259 -1.52 -3.32 -13.85
C LEU A 259 -1.00 -3.86 -15.17
N LEU A 260 -1.92 -4.11 -16.09
CA LEU A 260 -1.66 -4.62 -17.44
C LEU A 260 -2.30 -3.72 -18.49
N GLY A 261 -1.72 -3.70 -19.69
CA GLY A 261 -2.26 -2.99 -20.83
C GLY A 261 -2.16 -1.46 -20.75
N GLY A 262 -3.05 -0.78 -21.44
CA GLY A 262 -3.02 0.67 -21.56
C GLY A 262 -1.98 1.16 -22.56
N ILE A 263 -1.64 2.47 -22.53
CA ILE A 263 -0.66 3.07 -23.40
C ILE A 263 0.72 3.23 -22.73
N ASP A 264 1.78 3.22 -23.54
CA ASP A 264 3.11 3.66 -23.13
C ASP A 264 3.25 5.20 -23.22
N LYS A 265 4.45 5.70 -22.99
CA LYS A 265 4.75 7.14 -23.03
C LYS A 265 4.54 7.75 -24.43
N GLU A 266 4.75 6.97 -25.46
CA GLU A 266 4.59 7.33 -26.88
C GLU A 266 3.12 7.21 -27.35
N GLY A 267 2.22 6.69 -26.50
CA GLY A 267 0.81 6.47 -26.80
C GLY A 267 0.52 5.18 -27.58
N ASN A 268 1.51 4.26 -27.64
CA ASN A 268 1.30 2.95 -28.22
C ASN A 268 0.57 2.02 -27.23
N ASN A 269 -0.24 1.11 -27.76
CA ASN A 269 -0.93 0.12 -26.93
C ASN A 269 0.06 -0.90 -26.35
N VAL A 270 -0.03 -1.17 -25.07
CA VAL A 270 0.81 -2.16 -24.37
C VAL A 270 0.06 -3.47 -24.26
N GLU A 271 0.27 -4.33 -25.25
CA GLU A 271 -0.20 -5.72 -25.29
C GLU A 271 0.95 -6.59 -25.77
N ASN A 272 1.67 -7.20 -24.83
CA ASN A 272 2.87 -7.98 -25.12
C ASN A 272 2.79 -9.38 -24.48
N ASP A 273 3.78 -10.23 -24.72
CA ASP A 273 3.81 -11.60 -24.21
C ASP A 273 3.63 -11.67 -22.68
N ILE A 274 4.19 -10.73 -21.93
CA ILE A 274 4.04 -10.66 -20.47
C ILE A 274 2.58 -10.37 -20.09
N THR A 275 1.89 -9.50 -20.86
CA THR A 275 0.43 -9.24 -20.68
C THR A 275 -0.36 -10.55 -20.83
N TYR A 276 -0.10 -11.29 -21.92
CA TYR A 276 -0.75 -12.59 -22.18
C TYR A 276 -0.43 -13.60 -21.10
N MET A 277 0.85 -13.75 -20.71
CA MET A 277 1.26 -14.68 -19.66
C MET A 277 0.53 -14.44 -18.34
N PHE A 278 0.43 -13.18 -17.87
CA PHE A 278 -0.30 -12.88 -16.63
C PHE A 278 -1.77 -13.27 -16.74
N LEU A 279 -2.45 -12.93 -17.83
CA LEU A 279 -3.84 -13.29 -18.03
C LEU A 279 -4.02 -14.81 -18.10
N GLU A 280 -3.17 -15.53 -18.84
CA GLU A 280 -3.20 -16.98 -18.88
C GLU A 280 -2.98 -17.62 -17.51
N ILE A 281 -2.00 -17.15 -16.74
CA ILE A 281 -1.75 -17.62 -15.37
C ILE A 281 -3.03 -17.51 -14.53
N PHE A 282 -3.74 -16.39 -14.62
CA PHE A 282 -4.97 -16.16 -13.85
C PHE A 282 -6.19 -16.94 -14.38
N THR A 283 -6.12 -17.55 -15.56
CA THR A 283 -7.10 -18.58 -15.94
C THR A 283 -6.90 -19.89 -15.20
N GLU A 284 -5.72 -20.13 -14.64
CA GLU A 284 -5.32 -21.39 -14.00
C GLU A 284 -5.30 -21.30 -12.46
N ILE A 285 -4.78 -20.18 -11.92
CA ILE A 285 -4.63 -20.03 -10.46
C ILE A 285 -5.86 -19.36 -9.84
N LYS A 286 -6.15 -19.74 -8.59
CA LYS A 286 -7.23 -19.14 -7.79
C LYS A 286 -6.63 -18.56 -6.52
N VAL A 287 -5.92 -17.44 -6.67
CA VAL A 287 -5.35 -16.69 -5.55
C VAL A 287 -6.14 -15.39 -5.37
N PRO A 288 -6.46 -14.99 -4.15
CA PRO A 288 -7.16 -13.74 -3.91
C PRO A 288 -6.25 -12.51 -4.14
N ASP A 289 -4.93 -12.75 -4.17
CA ASP A 289 -3.90 -11.72 -4.31
C ASP A 289 -2.61 -12.36 -4.87
N PRO A 290 -1.80 -11.69 -5.73
CA PRO A 290 -2.07 -10.35 -6.29
C PRO A 290 -3.31 -10.33 -7.18
N LYS A 291 -3.87 -9.13 -7.40
CA LYS A 291 -5.00 -8.92 -8.30
C LYS A 291 -4.51 -8.28 -9.59
N LEU A 292 -5.15 -8.64 -10.71
CA LEU A 292 -4.90 -7.96 -11.98
C LEU A 292 -5.85 -6.79 -12.16
N ILE A 293 -5.32 -5.67 -12.66
CA ILE A 293 -6.09 -4.57 -13.22
C ILE A 293 -5.71 -4.44 -14.68
N PHE A 294 -6.68 -4.50 -15.57
CA PHE A 294 -6.45 -4.28 -17.00
C PHE A 294 -6.90 -2.86 -17.38
N ARG A 295 -5.97 -2.07 -17.93
CA ARG A 295 -6.22 -0.72 -18.42
C ARG A 295 -6.78 -0.79 -19.84
N VAL A 296 -8.08 -0.57 -19.95
CA VAL A 296 -8.84 -0.67 -21.20
C VAL A 296 -8.83 0.65 -21.94
N ASN A 297 -8.59 0.60 -23.24
CA ASN A 297 -8.72 1.72 -24.18
C ASN A 297 -9.30 1.24 -25.52
N ASP A 298 -9.49 2.16 -26.47
CA ASP A 298 -10.09 1.87 -27.78
C ASP A 298 -9.24 0.94 -28.66
N LYS A 299 -7.97 0.74 -28.30
CA LYS A 299 -7.02 -0.13 -29.03
C LYS A 299 -6.91 -1.52 -28.42
N THR A 300 -7.62 -1.81 -27.33
CA THR A 300 -7.58 -3.13 -26.67
C THR A 300 -8.08 -4.21 -27.61
N SER A 301 -7.25 -5.22 -27.87
CA SER A 301 -7.54 -6.30 -28.83
C SER A 301 -8.67 -7.22 -28.37
N THR A 302 -9.36 -7.85 -29.34
CA THR A 302 -10.42 -8.83 -29.07
C THR A 302 -9.86 -10.05 -28.36
N GLU A 303 -8.64 -10.46 -28.67
CA GLU A 303 -7.92 -11.58 -28.05
C GLU A 303 -7.75 -11.35 -26.56
N ILE A 304 -7.30 -10.16 -26.16
CA ILE A 304 -7.16 -9.77 -24.77
C ILE A 304 -8.53 -9.76 -24.06
N TRP A 305 -9.58 -9.21 -24.69
CA TRP A 305 -10.92 -9.25 -24.13
C TRP A 305 -11.38 -10.67 -23.84
N ASN A 306 -11.21 -11.60 -24.79
CA ASN A 306 -11.58 -13.00 -24.63
C ASN A 306 -10.81 -13.65 -23.47
N LEU A 307 -9.52 -13.33 -23.33
CA LEU A 307 -8.68 -13.87 -22.26
C LEU A 307 -9.08 -13.30 -20.89
N CYS A 308 -9.39 -12.02 -20.81
CA CYS A 308 -9.93 -11.39 -19.60
C CYS A 308 -11.25 -12.02 -19.15
N ILE A 309 -12.18 -12.28 -20.08
CA ILE A 309 -13.45 -12.96 -19.79
C ILE A 309 -13.18 -14.38 -19.27
N LYS A 310 -12.22 -15.08 -19.85
CA LYS A 310 -11.82 -16.41 -19.39
C LYS A 310 -11.24 -16.37 -17.96
N CYS A 311 -10.44 -15.35 -17.63
CA CYS A 311 -9.95 -15.15 -16.26
C CYS A 311 -11.10 -14.94 -15.27
N LEU A 312 -12.05 -14.07 -15.59
CA LEU A 312 -13.21 -13.79 -14.73
C LEU A 312 -14.06 -15.05 -14.50
N SER A 313 -14.26 -15.85 -15.55
CA SER A 313 -15.02 -17.10 -15.43
C SER A 313 -14.35 -18.15 -14.54
N ASN A 314 -13.04 -18.04 -14.30
CA ASN A 314 -12.31 -18.87 -13.33
C ASN A 314 -12.70 -18.58 -11.86
N GLY A 315 -13.29 -17.42 -11.60
CA GLY A 315 -13.82 -17.06 -10.28
C GLY A 315 -12.77 -16.49 -9.30
N CYS A 316 -11.60 -16.08 -9.77
CA CYS A 316 -10.60 -15.40 -8.92
C CYS A 316 -10.85 -13.89 -8.73
N GLY A 317 -11.85 -13.31 -9.44
CA GLY A 317 -12.17 -11.89 -9.37
C GLY A 317 -11.17 -10.96 -10.07
N SER A 318 -10.36 -11.50 -10.98
CA SER A 318 -9.38 -10.77 -11.80
C SER A 318 -9.55 -11.09 -13.28
N PRO A 319 -9.24 -10.16 -14.21
CA PRO A 319 -8.83 -8.78 -13.94
C PRO A 319 -10.03 -7.88 -13.59
N LEU A 320 -9.72 -6.79 -12.87
CA LEU A 320 -10.59 -5.64 -12.75
C LEU A 320 -10.33 -4.71 -13.94
N PHE A 321 -11.34 -4.00 -14.43
CA PHE A 321 -11.17 -3.13 -15.60
C PHE A 321 -11.07 -1.67 -15.21
N MET A 322 -10.11 -0.98 -15.81
CA MET A 322 -9.88 0.45 -15.64
C MET A 322 -10.07 1.16 -16.98
N ASN A 323 -11.07 2.04 -17.08
CA ASN A 323 -11.23 2.90 -18.25
C ASN A 323 -10.12 3.95 -18.27
N GLU A 324 -9.06 3.67 -19.02
CA GLU A 324 -7.85 4.46 -19.05
C GLU A 324 -8.10 5.90 -19.48
N THR A 325 -8.78 6.09 -20.62
CA THR A 325 -9.03 7.40 -21.21
C THR A 325 -9.82 8.30 -20.26
N LEU A 326 -10.87 7.76 -19.65
CA LEU A 326 -11.70 8.50 -18.70
C LEU A 326 -10.89 8.93 -17.47
N ILE A 327 -10.11 8.01 -16.89
CA ILE A 327 -9.35 8.30 -15.67
C ILE A 327 -8.23 9.29 -15.96
N MET A 328 -7.49 9.14 -17.06
CA MET A 328 -6.42 10.07 -17.44
C MET A 328 -6.96 11.48 -17.67
N ASN A 329 -8.11 11.63 -18.33
CA ASN A 329 -8.74 12.94 -18.53
C ASN A 329 -9.15 13.57 -17.20
N ASN A 330 -9.79 12.81 -16.31
CA ASN A 330 -10.17 13.30 -14.98
C ASN A 330 -8.95 13.66 -14.12
N MET A 331 -7.85 12.93 -14.24
CA MET A 331 -6.61 13.28 -13.54
C MET A 331 -6.06 14.63 -14.03
N VAL A 332 -6.08 14.88 -15.33
CA VAL A 332 -5.66 16.19 -15.89
C VAL A 332 -6.58 17.31 -15.39
N GLU A 333 -7.89 17.12 -15.38
CA GLU A 333 -8.84 18.08 -14.81
C GLU A 333 -8.61 18.31 -13.31
N PHE A 334 -8.16 17.30 -12.59
CA PHE A 334 -7.84 17.37 -11.15
C PHE A 334 -6.52 18.09 -10.87
N GLY A 335 -5.63 18.25 -11.86
CA GLY A 335 -4.39 19.00 -11.72
C GLY A 335 -3.10 18.19 -11.97
N TYR A 336 -3.21 16.98 -12.49
CA TYR A 336 -2.04 16.25 -12.99
C TYR A 336 -1.63 16.76 -14.38
N GLU A 337 -0.34 16.76 -14.65
CA GLU A 337 0.16 17.13 -15.98
C GLU A 337 -0.13 16.03 -17.02
N ARG A 338 -0.54 16.43 -18.21
CA ARG A 338 -0.93 15.50 -19.28
C ARG A 338 0.21 14.57 -19.72
N GLU A 339 1.43 15.05 -19.68
CA GLU A 339 2.63 14.27 -19.99
C GLU A 339 2.98 13.21 -18.96
N ASP A 340 2.39 13.23 -17.79
CA ASP A 340 2.66 12.28 -16.72
C ASP A 340 1.59 11.18 -16.62
N VAL A 341 0.34 11.50 -16.97
CA VAL A 341 -0.80 10.59 -16.72
C VAL A 341 -0.77 9.29 -17.53
N TRP A 342 0.07 9.18 -18.58
CA TRP A 342 0.27 7.91 -19.28
C TRP A 342 0.76 6.82 -18.32
N ASN A 343 1.56 7.18 -17.29
CA ASN A 343 2.04 6.25 -16.27
C ASN A 343 1.05 6.11 -15.10
N LEU A 344 -0.24 6.20 -15.43
CA LEU A 344 -1.33 5.94 -14.51
C LEU A 344 -1.18 4.57 -13.85
N GLY A 345 -1.17 4.59 -12.54
CA GLY A 345 -1.28 3.42 -11.68
C GLY A 345 -2.38 3.59 -10.66
N THR A 346 -2.48 2.62 -9.78
CA THR A 346 -3.36 2.72 -8.62
C THR A 346 -2.61 2.32 -7.37
N SER A 347 -2.94 2.95 -6.26
CA SER A 347 -2.66 2.37 -4.96
C SER A 347 -3.62 1.20 -4.68
N ALA A 348 -3.51 0.58 -3.53
CA ALA A 348 -4.24 -0.63 -3.17
C ALA A 348 -5.77 -0.52 -3.22
N CYS A 349 -6.34 0.66 -3.01
CA CYS A 349 -7.78 0.86 -2.99
C CYS A 349 -8.31 1.57 -4.25
N TRP A 350 -7.60 1.45 -5.36
CA TRP A 350 -7.94 2.05 -6.65
C TRP A 350 -7.80 3.57 -6.74
N GLU A 351 -7.09 4.18 -5.80
CA GLU A 351 -6.78 5.59 -5.95
C GLU A 351 -5.86 5.79 -7.15
N PRO A 352 -6.28 6.57 -8.17
CA PRO A 352 -5.44 6.85 -9.31
C PRO A 352 -4.24 7.71 -8.89
N LEU A 353 -3.08 7.35 -9.39
CA LEU A 353 -1.82 8.06 -9.13
C LEU A 353 -0.91 7.96 -10.36
N VAL A 354 0.11 8.81 -10.42
CA VAL A 354 1.20 8.67 -11.38
C VAL A 354 2.35 7.93 -10.70
N ILE A 355 2.67 6.74 -11.19
CA ILE A 355 3.75 5.90 -10.63
C ILE A 355 5.08 6.66 -10.73
N GLY A 356 5.84 6.69 -9.63
CA GLY A 356 7.15 7.36 -9.54
C GLY A 356 7.09 8.89 -9.39
N LYS A 357 5.89 9.47 -9.28
CA LYS A 357 5.72 10.93 -9.10
C LYS A 357 4.67 11.30 -8.04
N SER A 358 4.01 10.31 -7.44
CA SER A 358 2.87 10.55 -6.56
C SER A 358 3.02 9.85 -5.21
N SER A 359 2.80 10.60 -4.13
CA SER A 359 2.57 10.08 -2.78
C SER A 359 1.12 10.25 -2.35
N CYS A 360 0.18 10.07 -3.28
CA CYS A 360 -1.24 10.24 -3.03
C CYS A 360 -1.75 9.14 -2.10
N GLN A 361 -2.55 9.54 -1.12
CA GLN A 361 -3.08 8.64 -0.11
C GLN A 361 -4.58 8.76 0.00
N ASN A 362 -5.25 7.63 0.02
CA ASN A 362 -6.57 7.54 0.61
C ASN A 362 -6.41 7.28 2.11
N ASN A 363 -6.98 8.13 2.94
CA ASN A 363 -6.82 7.99 4.37
C ASN A 363 -7.96 7.18 5.01
N PRO A 364 -7.75 5.87 5.27
CA PRO A 364 -8.75 5.07 5.96
C PRO A 364 -8.85 5.40 7.45
N PHE A 365 -7.89 6.15 8.01
CA PHE A 365 -7.83 6.45 9.44
C PHE A 365 -8.72 7.62 9.84
N LYS A 366 -9.04 8.51 8.87
CA LYS A 366 -9.96 9.62 9.08
C LYS A 366 -10.96 9.65 7.93
N SER A 367 -12.17 9.30 8.23
CA SER A 367 -13.29 9.28 7.31
C SER A 367 -14.38 10.22 7.79
N ILE A 368 -15.10 10.80 6.86
CA ILE A 368 -16.28 11.62 7.13
C ILE A 368 -17.50 10.72 7.00
N VAL A 369 -18.27 10.60 8.08
CA VAL A 369 -19.55 9.92 8.07
C VAL A 369 -20.60 10.91 7.61
N LEU A 370 -21.02 10.80 6.37
CA LEU A 370 -21.88 11.78 5.71
C LEU A 370 -23.24 11.96 6.42
N CYS A 371 -23.80 10.88 7.01
CA CYS A 371 -25.04 10.96 7.78
C CYS A 371 -24.89 11.79 9.06
N ASP A 372 -23.68 11.85 9.65
CA ASP A 372 -23.44 12.67 10.85
C ASP A 372 -23.55 14.16 10.53
N SER A 373 -23.17 14.58 9.32
CA SER A 373 -23.38 15.96 8.87
C SER A 373 -24.86 16.32 8.81
N LEU A 374 -25.70 15.48 8.21
CA LEU A 374 -27.14 15.68 8.22
C LEU A 374 -27.70 15.73 9.66
N TYR A 375 -27.28 14.81 10.51
CA TYR A 375 -27.70 14.78 11.91
C TYR A 375 -27.30 16.03 12.68
N ARG A 376 -26.07 16.51 12.53
CA ARG A 376 -25.58 17.76 13.14
C ARG A 376 -26.40 18.98 12.69
N VAL A 377 -26.67 19.06 11.38
CA VAL A 377 -27.48 20.14 10.80
C VAL A 377 -28.87 20.16 11.38
N LEU A 378 -29.56 19.01 11.40
CA LEU A 378 -30.89 18.89 11.97
C LEU A 378 -30.94 19.18 13.48
N LYS A 379 -29.88 18.84 14.21
CA LYS A 379 -29.77 19.11 15.65
C LYS A 379 -29.54 20.58 15.99
N LYS A 380 -28.83 21.33 15.12
CA LYS A 380 -28.55 22.77 15.29
C LYS A 380 -29.74 23.65 14.98
N GLY A 381 -30.59 23.29 14.03
CA GLY A 381 -31.76 24.06 13.62
C GLY A 381 -32.68 23.25 12.71
N ARG A 382 -33.98 23.54 12.78
CA ARG A 382 -35.02 22.80 12.05
C ARG A 382 -35.86 23.69 11.15
N ASP A 383 -35.60 25.00 11.17
CA ASP A 383 -36.36 26.00 10.41
C ASP A 383 -35.86 26.10 8.98
N PHE A 384 -36.04 25.03 8.22
CA PHE A 384 -35.73 25.00 6.79
C PHE A 384 -37.01 25.18 5.98
N TYR A 385 -37.10 26.31 5.24
CA TYR A 385 -38.30 26.61 4.39
C TYR A 385 -38.30 25.83 3.10
N SER A 386 -37.24 25.14 2.76
CA SER A 386 -37.17 24.32 1.56
C SER A 386 -36.15 23.21 1.70
N PHE A 387 -36.29 22.18 0.88
CA PHE A 387 -35.29 21.11 0.78
C PHE A 387 -33.92 21.65 0.35
N GLN A 388 -33.88 22.66 -0.52
CA GLN A 388 -32.65 23.30 -0.97
C GLN A 388 -31.92 23.99 0.16
N SER A 389 -32.62 24.64 1.08
CA SER A 389 -31.99 25.27 2.26
C SER A 389 -31.38 24.23 3.21
N LEU A 390 -32.02 23.09 3.39
CA LEU A 390 -31.45 21.96 4.14
C LEU A 390 -30.22 21.38 3.42
N LEU A 391 -30.30 21.15 2.13
CA LEU A 391 -29.17 20.62 1.34
C LEU A 391 -27.96 21.54 1.38
N LEU A 392 -28.18 22.84 1.30
CA LEU A 392 -27.12 23.84 1.42
C LEU A 392 -26.46 23.83 2.81
N ALA A 393 -27.27 23.68 3.87
CA ALA A 393 -26.75 23.57 5.23
C ALA A 393 -25.87 22.32 5.43
N VAL A 394 -26.27 21.17 4.88
CA VAL A 394 -25.47 19.95 4.89
C VAL A 394 -24.16 20.13 4.11
N LYS A 395 -24.20 20.76 2.92
CA LYS A 395 -22.99 21.07 2.15
C LYS A 395 -22.03 21.97 2.93
N ASN A 396 -22.55 22.99 3.59
CA ASN A 396 -21.74 23.92 4.39
C ASN A 396 -21.11 23.22 5.61
N ASP A 397 -21.84 22.33 6.30
CA ASP A 397 -21.30 21.55 7.41
C ASP A 397 -20.15 20.62 6.94
N LEU A 398 -20.30 19.96 5.81
CA LEU A 398 -19.24 19.16 5.19
C LEU A 398 -18.03 20.00 4.76
N ALA A 399 -18.27 21.19 4.19
CA ALA A 399 -17.20 22.10 3.78
C ALA A 399 -16.34 22.58 4.95
N ILE A 400 -16.91 22.64 6.17
CA ILE A 400 -16.18 22.93 7.40
C ILE A 400 -15.41 21.69 7.91
N GLU A 401 -16.00 20.49 7.81
CA GLU A 401 -15.43 19.26 8.34
C GLU A 401 -14.23 18.77 7.53
N VAL A 402 -14.28 18.87 6.19
CA VAL A 402 -13.22 18.36 5.30
C VAL A 402 -11.84 18.95 5.60
N PRO A 403 -11.64 20.27 5.69
CA PRO A 403 -10.35 20.86 6.05
C PRO A 403 -9.81 20.35 7.39
N LEU A 404 -10.67 20.26 8.41
CA LEU A 404 -10.28 19.82 9.75
C LEU A 404 -9.75 18.36 9.74
N VAL A 405 -10.35 17.51 8.91
CA VAL A 405 -9.88 16.13 8.76
C VAL A 405 -8.53 16.09 8.06
N ILE A 406 -8.29 16.95 7.08
CA ILE A 406 -7.04 17.01 6.31
C ILE A 406 -5.89 17.60 7.16
N GLU A 407 -6.13 18.69 7.89
CA GLU A 407 -5.13 19.33 8.76
C GLU A 407 -4.56 18.40 9.83
N ASP A 408 -5.36 17.46 10.30
CA ASP A 408 -4.96 16.45 11.27
C ASP A 408 -4.19 15.25 10.66
N LEU A 409 -3.98 15.21 9.33
CA LEU A 409 -3.25 14.15 8.65
C LEU A 409 -1.75 14.37 8.78
N ASN A 410 -1.13 13.59 9.64
CA ASN A 410 0.30 13.61 9.86
C ASN A 410 0.85 12.22 9.59
N TYR A 411 1.68 12.08 8.56
CA TYR A 411 2.34 10.82 8.21
C TYR A 411 3.75 10.80 8.75
N ASP A 412 4.20 9.62 9.16
CA ASP A 412 5.60 9.41 9.44
C ASP A 412 6.41 9.36 8.14
N TYR A 413 7.70 9.60 8.25
CA TYR A 413 8.61 9.56 7.12
C TYR A 413 8.66 8.19 6.46
N SER A 414 8.80 8.18 5.15
CA SER A 414 8.86 6.98 4.29
C SER A 414 10.17 6.94 3.50
N PRO A 415 11.33 6.92 4.17
CA PRO A 415 12.63 7.08 3.53
C PRO A 415 12.98 5.93 2.58
N LEU A 416 12.44 4.73 2.79
CA LEU A 416 12.61 3.62 1.85
C LEU A 416 11.91 3.90 0.52
N MET A 417 10.76 4.59 0.53
CA MET A 417 10.09 5.03 -0.70
C MET A 417 10.88 6.15 -1.39
N SER A 418 11.44 7.05 -0.60
CA SER A 418 12.21 8.20 -1.09
C SER A 418 13.43 7.79 -1.92
N LEU A 419 14.01 6.58 -1.68
CA LEU A 419 15.13 6.05 -2.47
C LEU A 419 14.80 5.86 -3.96
N PHE A 420 13.54 5.66 -4.30
CA PHE A 420 13.10 5.29 -5.65
C PHE A 420 12.22 6.37 -6.29
N ASP A 421 12.33 7.59 -5.78
CA ASP A 421 11.66 8.76 -6.33
C ASP A 421 12.68 9.88 -6.54
N SER A 422 12.91 10.22 -7.82
CA SER A 422 13.93 11.21 -8.20
C SER A 422 13.62 12.62 -7.67
N ASP A 423 12.35 12.98 -7.56
CA ASP A 423 11.95 14.27 -7.01
C ASP A 423 12.29 14.36 -5.52
N CYS A 424 12.12 13.27 -4.76
CA CYS A 424 12.51 13.18 -3.36
C CYS A 424 14.02 13.40 -3.17
N LEU A 425 14.82 12.69 -3.97
CA LEU A 425 16.26 12.79 -3.92
C LEU A 425 16.75 14.19 -4.34
N ASN A 426 16.21 14.74 -5.43
CA ASN A 426 16.58 16.06 -5.92
C ASN A 426 16.17 17.21 -4.99
N LYS A 427 15.03 17.09 -4.33
CA LYS A 427 14.53 18.10 -3.38
C LYS A 427 15.09 17.96 -1.97
N GLY A 428 15.75 16.84 -1.65
CA GLY A 428 16.15 16.50 -0.27
C GLY A 428 14.94 16.36 0.67
N LYS A 429 13.80 15.86 0.18
CA LYS A 429 12.55 15.76 0.94
C LYS A 429 11.96 14.37 0.90
N ASP A 430 11.44 13.94 2.04
CA ASP A 430 10.83 12.62 2.16
C ASP A 430 9.56 12.48 1.32
N PHE A 431 9.33 11.29 0.83
CA PHE A 431 8.17 10.87 0.02
C PHE A 431 6.83 11.25 0.66
N SER A 432 6.70 11.14 1.97
CA SER A 432 5.50 11.52 2.73
C SER A 432 5.41 13.00 3.09
N HIS A 433 6.46 13.78 2.83
CA HIS A 433 6.60 15.19 3.23
C HIS A 433 6.90 16.11 2.04
N LYS A 434 6.09 16.03 1.00
CA LYS A 434 6.15 16.87 -0.21
C LYS A 434 7.45 16.68 -1.03
N GLY A 435 8.06 15.49 -0.94
CA GLY A 435 9.19 15.12 -1.80
C GLY A 435 8.75 14.88 -3.24
N THR A 436 7.66 14.18 -3.44
CA THR A 436 7.10 13.82 -4.75
C THR A 436 6.54 15.03 -5.52
N LYS A 437 6.33 14.88 -6.82
CA LYS A 437 5.70 15.91 -7.66
C LYS A 437 4.24 16.12 -7.27
N TYR A 438 3.48 15.05 -7.05
CA TYR A 438 2.08 15.08 -6.67
C TYR A 438 1.88 14.51 -5.27
N MET A 439 1.14 15.24 -4.43
CA MET A 439 0.78 14.80 -3.09
C MET A 439 -0.66 15.22 -2.79
N TYR A 440 -1.60 14.33 -3.07
CA TYR A 440 -3.01 14.52 -2.80
C TYR A 440 -3.46 13.65 -1.63
N GLN A 441 -4.29 14.22 -0.78
CA GLN A 441 -4.84 13.53 0.38
C GLN A 441 -6.30 13.18 0.11
N GLY A 442 -6.60 11.89 0.00
CA GLY A 442 -7.96 11.39 -0.08
C GLY A 442 -8.63 11.36 1.29
N VAL A 443 -9.87 11.81 1.36
CA VAL A 443 -10.72 11.67 2.55
C VAL A 443 -11.81 10.66 2.24
N GLN A 444 -11.89 9.60 3.02
CA GLN A 444 -12.90 8.57 2.81
C GLN A 444 -14.26 9.06 3.26
N LEU A 445 -15.26 9.04 2.37
CA LEU A 445 -16.64 9.40 2.65
C LEU A 445 -17.46 8.14 2.91
N LEU A 446 -18.06 8.03 4.09
CA LEU A 446 -18.84 6.87 4.50
C LEU A 446 -20.35 7.18 4.46
N GLY A 447 -21.11 6.23 3.95
CA GLY A 447 -22.57 6.28 4.00
C GLY A 447 -23.21 7.19 2.96
N LEU A 448 -22.61 7.40 1.77
CA LEU A 448 -23.22 8.19 0.70
C LEU A 448 -24.61 7.68 0.31
N PRO A 449 -24.85 6.38 0.06
CA PRO A 449 -26.18 5.89 -0.23
C PRO A 449 -27.18 6.16 0.90
N ASN A 450 -26.74 6.05 2.15
CA ASN A 450 -27.57 6.33 3.32
C ASN A 450 -27.97 7.79 3.40
N LEU A 451 -27.00 8.71 3.20
CA LEU A 451 -27.28 10.15 3.18
C LEU A 451 -28.27 10.49 2.05
N VAL A 452 -28.03 10.00 0.82
CA VAL A 452 -28.89 10.25 -0.34
C VAL A 452 -30.33 9.75 -0.07
N ASN A 453 -30.47 8.52 0.41
CA ASN A 453 -31.77 7.95 0.75
C ASN A 453 -32.48 8.74 1.86
N SER A 454 -31.74 9.16 2.88
CA SER A 454 -32.29 10.00 3.97
C SER A 454 -32.78 11.34 3.44
N LEU A 455 -31.98 12.01 2.63
CA LEU A 455 -32.36 13.31 2.00
C LEU A 455 -33.56 13.16 1.06
N LEU A 456 -33.62 12.12 0.23
CA LEU A 456 -34.76 11.85 -0.65
C LEU A 456 -36.05 11.57 0.14
N ASN A 457 -35.96 10.81 1.23
CA ASN A 457 -37.10 10.56 2.11
C ASN A 457 -37.56 11.84 2.83
N ILE A 458 -36.62 12.63 3.36
CA ILE A 458 -36.94 13.94 3.95
C ILE A 458 -37.59 14.85 2.92
N LYS A 459 -37.01 14.95 1.70
CA LYS A 459 -37.64 15.70 0.63
C LYS A 459 -39.07 15.27 0.39
N LYS A 460 -39.31 13.98 0.20
CA LYS A 460 -40.61 13.42 -0.12
C LYS A 460 -41.63 13.58 0.99
N TYR A 461 -41.28 13.24 2.22
CA TYR A 461 -42.26 13.13 3.31
C TYR A 461 -42.40 14.42 4.12
N VAL A 462 -41.32 15.20 4.24
CA VAL A 462 -41.37 16.48 4.98
C VAL A 462 -41.75 17.65 4.04
N PHE A 463 -41.00 17.85 2.95
CA PHE A 463 -41.14 19.03 2.11
C PHE A 463 -42.20 18.89 1.03
N ASP A 464 -42.33 17.75 0.37
CA ASP A 464 -43.27 17.60 -0.76
C ASP A 464 -44.67 17.20 -0.28
N ARG A 465 -44.76 16.29 0.69
CA ARG A 465 -46.05 15.72 1.14
C ARG A 465 -46.52 16.23 2.51
N HIS A 466 -45.67 16.90 3.27
CA HIS A 466 -45.99 17.43 4.60
C HIS A 466 -46.62 16.40 5.56
N LEU A 467 -46.19 15.13 5.50
CA LEU A 467 -46.73 14.04 6.31
C LEU A 467 -46.04 13.92 7.68
N ILE A 468 -44.81 14.34 7.79
CA ILE A 468 -44.01 14.36 9.03
C ILE A 468 -43.17 15.64 9.05
N THR A 469 -42.69 16.01 10.23
CA THR A 469 -41.80 17.13 10.46
C THR A 469 -40.34 16.67 10.59
N LEU A 470 -39.39 17.62 10.53
CA LEU A 470 -37.97 17.33 10.86
C LEU A 470 -37.80 16.94 12.33
N ASP A 471 -38.66 17.46 13.25
CA ASP A 471 -38.69 17.05 14.65
C ASP A 471 -39.10 15.59 14.81
N ASP A 472 -40.11 15.14 14.06
CA ASP A 472 -40.51 13.73 14.07
C ASP A 472 -39.36 12.83 13.63
N CYS A 473 -38.61 13.23 12.61
CA CYS A 473 -37.40 12.50 12.16
C CYS A 473 -36.36 12.39 13.27
N LEU A 474 -36.03 13.49 13.96
CA LEU A 474 -35.06 13.51 15.05
C LEU A 474 -35.52 12.70 16.26
N ASN A 475 -36.82 12.81 16.60
CA ASN A 475 -37.40 12.05 17.70
C ASN A 475 -37.38 10.55 17.40
N ALA A 476 -37.67 10.13 16.18
CA ALA A 476 -37.55 8.74 15.77
C ALA A 476 -36.12 8.23 15.92
N ILE A 477 -35.11 8.99 15.44
CA ILE A 477 -33.67 8.63 15.61
C ILE A 477 -33.31 8.54 17.10
N ALA A 478 -33.74 9.51 17.93
CA ALA A 478 -33.39 9.56 19.33
C ALA A 478 -33.98 8.38 20.12
N ASN A 479 -35.15 7.87 19.70
CA ASN A 479 -35.86 6.75 20.33
C ASN A 479 -35.58 5.39 19.65
N ASN A 480 -34.60 5.34 18.71
CA ASN A 480 -34.25 4.12 17.99
C ASN A 480 -35.42 3.53 17.18
N TYR A 481 -36.25 4.42 16.65
CA TYR A 481 -37.44 4.19 15.79
C TYR A 481 -38.65 3.63 16.54
#